data_be62796d01006f1f778b900f0c81422e
#
_entry.id   be62796d01006f1f778b900f0c81422e
#
_cell.length_a   1.000
_cell.length_b   1.000
_cell.length_c   1.000
_cell.angle_alpha   90.00
_cell.angle_beta   90.00
_cell.angle_gamma   90.00
#
_symmetry.space_group_name_H-M   'P 1'
#
loop_
_entity.id
_entity.type
_entity.pdbx_description
1 polymer ?
#
loop_
_entity_poly.entity_id
_entity_poly.type
_entity_poly.pdbx_seq_one_letter_code
_entity_poly.pdbx_strand_id
1 'polypeptide(L)'
;FEAQLENLFFVTNSVAGRCGPDKVMWDLEELWSSGVRAILSVNDGESVHISRLKAIGFAYEHIPLSSNAPVQSGDFEVCLDALPRIIKFIEQNETQGKVVVHCKSGKDRTGLALAAYLLKSKGFGVEESMSAVKDVRDIAFSAPDWDWFTEKVLVGLSNT
;
A
#
# COMPACT_ATOMS: atom_id res chain seq x y z
N PHE A 1 -7.70 5.37 21.55
CA PHE A 1 -8.07 4.35 20.56
C PHE A 1 -8.05 4.92 19.14
N GLU A 2 -8.84 5.95 18.90
CA GLU A 2 -8.90 6.55 17.57
C GLU A 2 -7.60 7.25 17.16
N ALA A 3 -6.87 7.82 18.10
CA ALA A 3 -5.60 8.46 17.85
C ALA A 3 -4.58 7.51 17.22
N GLN A 4 -4.66 6.21 17.52
CA GLN A 4 -3.77 5.18 16.98
C GLN A 4 -4.01 4.96 15.50
N LEU A 5 -5.22 5.25 15.01
CA LEU A 5 -5.61 5.10 13.62
C LEU A 5 -5.50 6.39 12.82
N GLU A 6 -5.06 7.49 13.45
CA GLU A 6 -5.02 8.82 12.87
C GLU A 6 -4.21 8.90 11.59
N ASN A 7 -3.09 8.18 11.54
CA ASN A 7 -2.18 8.21 10.39
C ASN A 7 -2.48 7.12 9.38
N LEU A 8 -3.53 6.34 9.59
CA LEU A 8 -3.96 5.30 8.67
C LEU A 8 -5.07 5.83 7.77
N PHE A 9 -4.97 5.58 6.48
CA PHE A 9 -6.04 5.95 5.56
C PHE A 9 -6.63 4.67 4.98
N PHE A 10 -7.82 4.33 5.43
CA PHE A 10 -8.48 3.08 5.09
C PHE A 10 -9.22 3.18 3.75
N VAL A 11 -8.94 2.24 2.84
CA VAL A 11 -9.71 2.10 1.60
C VAL A 11 -10.85 1.08 1.74
N THR A 12 -10.72 0.20 2.73
CA THR A 12 -11.80 -0.69 3.20
C THR A 12 -11.76 -0.70 4.73
N ASN A 13 -12.65 -1.46 5.36
CA ASN A 13 -12.66 -1.59 6.82
C ASN A 13 -11.39 -2.23 7.37
N SER A 14 -10.66 -2.97 6.54
CA SER A 14 -9.51 -3.76 7.01
C SER A 14 -8.20 -3.46 6.28
N VAL A 15 -8.20 -2.61 5.26
CA VAL A 15 -6.97 -2.34 4.47
C VAL A 15 -6.71 -0.85 4.42
N ALA A 16 -5.53 -0.46 4.87
CA ALA A 16 -5.14 0.94 4.97
C ALA A 16 -3.74 1.17 4.43
N GLY A 17 -3.49 2.42 4.05
CA GLY A 17 -2.15 2.90 3.73
C GLY A 17 -1.58 3.73 4.87
N ARG A 18 -0.27 3.96 4.85
CA ARG A 18 0.45 4.76 5.83
C ARG A 18 1.78 5.24 5.25
N CYS A 19 2.30 6.33 5.80
CA CYS A 19 3.70 6.74 5.58
C CYS A 19 4.64 5.73 6.22
N GLY A 20 5.89 5.67 5.74
CA GLY A 20 6.93 4.86 6.36
C GLY A 20 7.37 5.41 7.72
N PRO A 21 8.09 4.61 8.51
CA PRO A 21 8.46 4.99 9.88
C PRO A 21 9.42 6.18 9.96
N ASP A 22 10.13 6.51 8.88
CA ASP A 22 11.01 7.69 8.84
C ASP A 22 10.22 8.99 8.74
N LYS A 23 9.02 8.96 8.17
CA LYS A 23 8.17 10.15 8.05
C LYS A 23 7.31 10.36 9.28
N VAL A 24 6.70 9.30 9.77
CA VAL A 24 5.88 9.30 10.98
C VAL A 24 6.21 8.04 11.75
N MET A 25 6.73 8.20 12.95
CA MET A 25 7.13 7.06 13.78
C MET A 25 5.95 6.10 13.97
N TRP A 26 6.25 4.82 13.83
CA TRP A 26 5.26 3.77 14.07
C TRP A 26 5.32 3.32 15.52
N ASP A 27 4.18 3.27 16.17
CA ASP A 27 4.04 2.59 17.45
C ASP A 27 3.46 1.20 17.16
N LEU A 28 4.36 0.21 17.10
CA LEU A 28 3.99 -1.15 16.70
C LEU A 28 3.03 -1.81 17.67
N GLU A 29 3.19 -1.53 18.96
CA GLU A 29 2.31 -2.10 19.98
C GLU A 29 0.91 -1.52 19.90
N GLU A 30 0.80 -0.23 19.61
CA GLU A 30 -0.50 0.40 19.38
C GLU A 30 -1.18 -0.11 18.11
N LEU A 31 -0.40 -0.29 17.03
CA LEU A 31 -0.94 -0.87 15.81
C LEU A 31 -1.51 -2.27 16.06
N TRP A 32 -0.75 -3.08 16.80
CA TRP A 32 -1.21 -4.42 17.17
C TRP A 32 -2.49 -4.36 18.01
N SER A 33 -2.53 -3.49 19.02
CA SER A 33 -3.69 -3.31 19.88
C SER A 33 -4.90 -2.82 19.11
N SER A 34 -4.70 -2.08 18.02
CA SER A 34 -5.78 -1.57 17.16
C SER A 34 -6.29 -2.62 16.18
N GLY A 35 -5.72 -3.82 16.17
CA GLY A 35 -6.16 -4.90 15.30
C GLY A 35 -5.36 -5.08 14.04
N VAL A 36 -4.25 -4.36 13.84
CA VAL A 36 -3.38 -4.58 12.70
C VAL A 36 -2.63 -5.89 12.88
N ARG A 37 -2.66 -6.75 11.87
CA ARG A 37 -2.02 -8.06 11.92
C ARG A 37 -0.97 -8.27 10.83
N ALA A 38 -0.98 -7.42 9.80
CA ALA A 38 -0.03 -7.54 8.69
C ALA A 38 0.45 -6.18 8.24
N ILE A 39 1.71 -6.10 7.85
CA ILE A 39 2.33 -4.90 7.29
C ILE A 39 3.05 -5.29 6.02
N LEU A 40 2.79 -4.54 4.96
CA LEU A 40 3.39 -4.76 3.65
C LEU A 40 4.18 -3.51 3.23
N SER A 41 5.48 -3.69 3.01
CA SER A 41 6.33 -2.64 2.46
C SER A 41 6.34 -2.77 0.95
N VAL A 42 5.79 -1.77 0.24
CA VAL A 42 5.88 -1.69 -1.22
C VAL A 42 7.00 -0.75 -1.65
N ASN A 43 7.69 -0.18 -0.68
CA ASN A 43 8.94 0.56 -0.79
C ASN A 43 9.40 0.87 0.64
N ASP A 44 10.66 1.29 0.80
CA ASP A 44 11.19 1.73 2.09
C ASP A 44 11.20 0.62 3.17
N GLY A 45 11.35 -0.63 2.73
CA GLY A 45 11.42 -1.76 3.66
C GLY A 45 12.63 -1.72 4.57
N GLU A 46 13.72 -1.07 4.14
CA GLU A 46 14.95 -0.93 4.92
C GLU A 46 14.78 -0.06 6.17
N SER A 47 13.73 0.76 6.22
CA SER A 47 13.43 1.61 7.38
C SER A 47 12.62 0.88 8.45
N VAL A 48 12.21 -0.35 8.19
CA VAL A 48 11.31 -1.11 9.06
C VAL A 48 12.09 -2.03 9.99
N HIS A 49 11.71 -2.04 11.26
CA HIS A 49 12.28 -2.97 12.25
C HIS A 49 11.63 -4.35 12.11
N ILE A 50 12.10 -5.13 11.12
CA ILE A 50 11.48 -6.40 10.75
C ILE A 50 11.49 -7.40 11.92
N SER A 51 12.60 -7.51 12.64
CA SER A 51 12.69 -8.44 13.77
C SER A 51 11.67 -8.12 14.86
N ARG A 52 11.45 -6.83 15.12
CA ARG A 52 10.47 -6.40 16.12
C ARG A 52 9.04 -6.66 15.65
N LEU A 53 8.76 -6.42 14.37
CA LEU A 53 7.45 -6.74 13.79
C LEU A 53 7.12 -8.22 13.99
N LYS A 54 8.08 -9.08 13.66
CA LYS A 54 7.89 -10.52 13.76
C LYS A 54 7.77 -10.98 15.20
N ALA A 55 8.53 -10.36 16.10
CA ALA A 55 8.48 -10.69 17.53
C ALA A 55 7.11 -10.38 18.15
N ILE A 56 6.45 -9.30 17.69
CA ILE A 56 5.11 -8.94 18.16
C ILE A 56 4.06 -9.89 17.57
N GLY A 57 4.29 -10.39 16.35
CA GLY A 57 3.39 -11.34 15.72
C GLY A 57 2.85 -10.93 14.36
N PHE A 58 3.24 -9.77 13.83
CA PHE A 58 2.78 -9.31 12.52
C PHE A 58 3.25 -10.23 11.40
N ALA A 59 2.39 -10.50 10.43
CA ALA A 59 2.84 -10.99 9.13
C ALA A 59 3.49 -9.82 8.39
N TYR A 60 4.62 -10.05 7.76
CA TYR A 60 5.36 -9.00 7.08
C TYR A 60 5.95 -9.48 5.78
N GLU A 61 5.83 -8.66 4.73
CA GLU A 61 6.57 -8.86 3.49
C GLU A 61 7.04 -7.53 2.93
N HIS A 62 8.10 -7.60 2.14
CA HIS A 62 8.61 -6.48 1.35
C HIS A 62 8.49 -6.88 -0.12
N ILE A 63 7.55 -6.28 -0.83
CA ILE A 63 7.33 -6.53 -2.26
C ILE A 63 7.44 -5.17 -2.96
N PRO A 64 8.66 -4.79 -3.38
CA PRO A 64 8.91 -3.43 -3.85
C PRO A 64 8.28 -3.14 -5.20
N LEU A 65 7.66 -1.97 -5.30
CA LEU A 65 7.32 -1.33 -6.56
C LEU A 65 8.45 -0.39 -6.95
N SER A 66 8.43 0.10 -8.18
CA SER A 66 9.42 1.09 -8.61
C SER A 66 9.31 2.36 -7.79
N SER A 67 10.45 3.01 -7.54
CA SER A 67 10.51 4.25 -6.75
C SER A 67 10.83 5.48 -7.60
N ASN A 68 10.87 5.34 -8.94
CA ASN A 68 11.28 6.44 -9.81
C ASN A 68 10.16 7.46 -10.04
N ALA A 69 10.50 8.73 -9.87
CA ALA A 69 9.64 9.85 -10.24
C ALA A 69 10.56 10.97 -10.74
N PRO A 70 10.52 11.33 -12.02
CA PRO A 70 9.62 10.79 -13.06
C PRO A 70 9.90 9.32 -13.40
N VAL A 71 8.91 8.70 -14.02
CA VAL A 71 8.93 7.28 -14.36
C VAL A 71 10.04 6.98 -15.38
N GLN A 72 10.71 5.85 -15.20
CA GLN A 72 11.79 5.39 -16.03
C GLN A 72 11.40 4.15 -16.85
N SER A 73 12.23 3.85 -17.87
CA SER A 73 12.06 2.63 -18.67
C SER A 73 12.15 1.41 -17.74
N GLY A 74 11.21 0.47 -17.91
CA GLY A 74 11.16 -0.75 -17.10
C GLY A 74 10.26 -0.67 -15.89
N ASP A 75 9.88 0.53 -15.46
CA ASP A 75 9.04 0.69 -14.26
C ASP A 75 7.65 0.06 -14.41
N PHE A 76 7.08 0.15 -15.59
CA PHE A 76 5.78 -0.45 -15.88
C PHE A 76 5.82 -1.97 -15.64
N GLU A 77 6.82 -2.63 -16.19
CA GLU A 77 6.98 -4.08 -16.07
C GLU A 77 7.23 -4.51 -14.63
N VAL A 78 8.06 -3.76 -13.90
CA VAL A 78 8.36 -4.04 -12.49
C VAL A 78 7.07 -3.98 -11.66
N CYS A 79 6.29 -2.93 -11.86
CA CYS A 79 5.05 -2.76 -11.09
C CYS A 79 4.01 -3.83 -11.47
N LEU A 80 3.84 -4.08 -12.75
CA LEU A 80 2.87 -5.06 -13.22
C LEU A 80 3.20 -6.48 -12.73
N ASP A 81 4.49 -6.80 -12.63
CA ASP A 81 4.94 -8.09 -12.12
C ASP A 81 4.74 -8.22 -10.60
N ALA A 82 4.95 -7.15 -9.86
CA ALA A 82 4.85 -7.17 -8.39
C ALA A 82 3.42 -7.18 -7.87
N LEU A 83 2.50 -6.53 -8.56
CA LEU A 83 1.14 -6.31 -8.06
C LEU A 83 0.35 -7.57 -7.74
N PRO A 84 0.40 -8.66 -8.53
CA PRO A 84 -0.31 -9.88 -8.15
C PRO A 84 0.13 -10.43 -6.79
N ARG A 85 1.42 -10.36 -6.48
CA ARG A 85 1.93 -10.81 -5.18
C ARG A 85 1.50 -9.88 -4.04
N ILE A 86 1.45 -8.59 -4.30
CA ILE A 86 0.97 -7.58 -3.35
C ILE A 86 -0.50 -7.85 -3.01
N ILE A 87 -1.32 -8.03 -4.04
CA ILE A 87 -2.75 -8.30 -3.87
C ILE A 87 -2.96 -9.59 -3.09
N LYS A 88 -2.21 -10.63 -3.42
CA LYS A 88 -2.31 -11.92 -2.73
C LYS A 88 -1.98 -11.79 -1.24
N PHE A 89 -0.93 -11.05 -0.89
CA PHE A 89 -0.56 -10.81 0.50
C PHE A 89 -1.71 -10.13 1.25
N ILE A 90 -2.29 -9.10 0.65
CA ILE A 90 -3.39 -8.36 1.27
C ILE A 90 -4.60 -9.29 1.47
N GLU A 91 -4.99 -10.04 0.43
CA GLU A 91 -6.14 -10.95 0.50
C GLU A 91 -5.97 -12.02 1.56
N GLN A 92 -4.77 -12.57 1.67
CA GLN A 92 -4.50 -13.62 2.66
C GLN A 92 -4.53 -13.11 4.08
N ASN A 93 -4.15 -11.86 4.30
CA ASN A 93 -4.00 -11.31 5.65
C ASN A 93 -5.20 -10.50 6.13
N GLU A 94 -6.01 -9.94 5.23
CA GLU A 94 -7.18 -9.15 5.64
C GLU A 94 -8.21 -9.98 6.39
N THR A 95 -8.19 -11.29 6.25
CA THR A 95 -9.08 -12.20 6.98
C THR A 95 -8.64 -12.40 8.43
N GLN A 96 -7.40 -12.06 8.75
CA GLN A 96 -6.83 -12.21 10.10
C GLN A 96 -6.90 -10.93 10.91
N GLY A 97 -7.07 -9.79 10.25
CA GLY A 97 -7.11 -8.49 10.90
C GLY A 97 -6.79 -7.41 9.89
N LYS A 98 -6.46 -6.21 10.39
CA LYS A 98 -6.17 -5.08 9.52
C LYS A 98 -4.81 -5.25 8.86
N VAL A 99 -4.70 -4.80 7.60
CA VAL A 99 -3.47 -4.81 6.81
C VAL A 99 -3.06 -3.37 6.55
N VAL A 100 -1.79 -3.06 6.80
CA VAL A 100 -1.22 -1.74 6.52
C VAL A 100 -0.22 -1.86 5.37
N VAL A 101 -0.40 -1.06 4.34
CA VAL A 101 0.51 -0.96 3.19
C VAL A 101 1.24 0.36 3.28
N HIS A 102 2.55 0.35 3.12
CA HIS A 102 3.32 1.60 3.19
C HIS A 102 4.42 1.67 2.13
N CYS A 103 4.82 2.89 1.84
CA CYS A 103 6.07 3.23 1.18
C CYS A 103 6.73 4.32 2.03
N LYS A 104 7.51 5.21 1.46
CA LYS A 104 8.14 6.26 2.27
C LYS A 104 7.14 7.34 2.66
N SER A 105 6.42 7.91 1.70
CA SER A 105 5.47 9.00 1.91
C SER A 105 4.01 8.54 1.98
N GLY A 106 3.74 7.28 1.68
CA GLY A 106 2.39 6.75 1.71
C GLY A 106 1.47 7.37 0.67
N LYS A 107 1.99 7.78 -0.51
CA LYS A 107 1.15 8.43 -1.51
C LYS A 107 1.15 7.74 -2.88
N ASP A 108 2.29 7.56 -3.53
CA ASP A 108 2.29 7.08 -4.92
C ASP A 108 2.33 5.55 -5.02
N ARG A 109 3.34 4.90 -4.46
CA ARG A 109 3.45 3.43 -4.50
C ARG A 109 2.39 2.78 -3.63
N THR A 110 2.20 3.31 -2.43
CA THR A 110 1.10 2.88 -1.56
C THR A 110 -0.23 3.06 -2.27
N GLY A 111 -0.43 4.22 -2.90
CA GLY A 111 -1.64 4.49 -3.67
C GLY A 111 -1.86 3.48 -4.80
N LEU A 112 -0.81 3.17 -5.56
CA LEU A 112 -0.90 2.17 -6.63
C LEU A 112 -1.28 0.79 -6.07
N ALA A 113 -0.63 0.38 -4.98
CA ALA A 113 -0.92 -0.91 -4.37
C ALA A 113 -2.36 -1.01 -3.89
N LEU A 114 -2.85 0.03 -3.22
CA LEU A 114 -4.23 0.07 -2.73
C LEU A 114 -5.24 0.09 -3.87
N ALA A 115 -4.98 0.89 -4.92
CA ALA A 115 -5.86 0.95 -6.08
C ALA A 115 -5.91 -0.40 -6.82
N ALA A 116 -4.77 -1.07 -6.96
CA ALA A 116 -4.70 -2.38 -7.58
C ALA A 116 -5.50 -3.43 -6.79
N TYR A 117 -5.41 -3.37 -5.48
CA TYR A 117 -6.21 -4.23 -4.61
C TYR A 117 -7.71 -3.99 -4.81
N LEU A 118 -8.14 -2.73 -4.83
CA LEU A 118 -9.55 -2.40 -5.07
C LEU A 118 -10.02 -2.89 -6.45
N LEU A 119 -9.18 -2.73 -7.45
CA LEU A 119 -9.48 -3.15 -8.82
C LEU A 119 -9.70 -4.67 -8.90
N LYS A 120 -8.76 -5.45 -8.38
CA LYS A 120 -8.77 -6.91 -8.55
C LYS A 120 -9.59 -7.63 -7.49
N SER A 121 -9.56 -7.17 -6.25
CA SER A 121 -10.23 -7.85 -5.14
C SER A 121 -11.66 -7.37 -4.90
N LYS A 122 -11.96 -6.11 -5.25
CA LYS A 122 -13.26 -5.52 -5.02
C LYS A 122 -14.05 -5.24 -6.32
N GLY A 123 -13.42 -5.46 -7.46
CA GLY A 123 -14.10 -5.28 -8.74
C GLY A 123 -14.27 -3.83 -9.17
N PHE A 124 -13.51 -2.90 -8.59
CA PHE A 124 -13.57 -1.49 -8.97
C PHE A 124 -12.99 -1.28 -10.38
N GLY A 125 -13.51 -0.28 -11.09
CA GLY A 125 -12.88 0.18 -12.33
C GLY A 125 -11.60 0.96 -12.04
N VAL A 126 -10.84 1.28 -13.10
CA VAL A 126 -9.57 1.99 -12.96
C VAL A 126 -9.77 3.36 -12.32
N GLU A 127 -10.66 4.19 -12.86
CA GLU A 127 -10.91 5.52 -12.30
C GLU A 127 -11.52 5.46 -10.91
N GLU A 128 -12.41 4.53 -10.68
CA GLU A 128 -13.05 4.31 -9.38
C GLU A 128 -12.03 3.96 -8.31
N SER A 129 -11.08 3.08 -8.65
CA SER A 129 -10.01 2.68 -7.72
C SER A 129 -9.12 3.86 -7.35
N MET A 130 -8.72 4.65 -8.33
CA MET A 130 -7.88 5.82 -8.09
C MET A 130 -8.62 6.89 -7.28
N SER A 131 -9.89 7.12 -7.58
CA SER A 131 -10.72 8.06 -6.82
C SER A 131 -10.88 7.64 -5.37
N ALA A 132 -11.11 6.36 -5.12
CA ALA A 132 -11.26 5.83 -3.76
C ALA A 132 -10.00 6.08 -2.93
N VAL A 133 -8.82 5.89 -3.53
CA VAL A 133 -7.56 6.18 -2.84
C VAL A 133 -7.42 7.68 -2.56
N LYS A 134 -7.71 8.52 -3.55
CA LYS A 134 -7.61 9.99 -3.38
C LYS A 134 -8.60 10.53 -2.35
N ASP A 135 -9.73 9.88 -2.18
CA ASP A 135 -10.71 10.29 -1.17
C ASP A 135 -10.17 10.16 0.26
N VAL A 136 -9.26 9.23 0.49
CA VAL A 136 -8.65 9.01 1.81
C VAL A 136 -7.21 9.52 1.89
N ARG A 137 -6.57 9.80 0.75
CA ARG A 137 -5.21 10.34 0.67
C ARG A 137 -5.15 11.30 -0.51
N ASP A 138 -5.50 12.56 -0.29
CA ASP A 138 -5.70 13.54 -1.36
C ASP A 138 -4.45 13.82 -2.19
N ILE A 139 -3.24 13.62 -1.63
CA ILE A 139 -1.98 13.80 -2.34
C ILE A 139 -1.50 12.55 -3.07
N ALA A 140 -2.29 11.47 -3.08
CA ALA A 140 -1.91 10.25 -3.80
C ALA A 140 -1.70 10.55 -5.28
N PHE A 141 -0.71 9.90 -5.88
CA PHE A 141 -0.37 10.02 -7.31
C PHE A 141 0.13 11.41 -7.72
N SER A 142 0.67 12.18 -6.78
CA SER A 142 1.10 13.56 -7.04
C SER A 142 2.57 13.69 -7.44
N ALA A 143 3.37 12.64 -7.31
CA ALA A 143 4.75 12.68 -7.79
C ALA A 143 4.79 12.74 -9.32
N PRO A 144 5.87 13.30 -9.93
CA PRO A 144 5.95 13.42 -11.38
C PRO A 144 5.64 12.11 -12.09
N ASP A 145 4.69 12.15 -13.03
CA ASP A 145 4.23 11.04 -13.88
C ASP A 145 3.31 10.02 -13.20
N TRP A 146 3.22 10.01 -11.86
CA TRP A 146 2.52 8.92 -11.16
C TRP A 146 1.00 8.94 -11.34
N ASP A 147 0.41 10.04 -11.78
CA ASP A 147 -1.01 10.10 -12.12
C ASP A 147 -1.33 9.22 -13.34
N TRP A 148 -0.69 9.51 -14.48
CA TRP A 148 -0.92 8.73 -15.70
C TRP A 148 -0.29 7.35 -15.63
N PHE A 149 0.84 7.23 -14.92
CA PHE A 149 1.52 5.94 -14.78
C PHE A 149 0.67 4.94 -14.01
N THR A 150 0.06 5.37 -12.91
CA THR A 150 -0.84 4.53 -12.12
C THR A 150 -2.00 4.04 -12.98
N GLU A 151 -2.63 4.95 -13.74
CA GLU A 151 -3.71 4.58 -14.65
C GLU A 151 -3.26 3.54 -15.65
N LYS A 152 -2.09 3.74 -16.27
CA LYS A 152 -1.55 2.80 -17.25
C LYS A 152 -1.32 1.41 -16.63
N VAL A 153 -0.74 1.35 -15.44
CA VAL A 153 -0.48 0.09 -14.75
C VAL A 153 -1.79 -0.63 -14.42
N LEU A 154 -2.78 0.12 -13.93
CA LEU A 154 -4.08 -0.46 -13.57
C LEU A 154 -4.81 -0.99 -14.81
N VAL A 155 -4.74 -0.29 -15.94
CA VAL A 155 -5.29 -0.79 -17.21
C VAL A 155 -4.59 -2.10 -17.61
N GLY A 156 -3.27 -2.14 -17.53
CA GLY A 156 -2.51 -3.37 -17.81
C GLY A 156 -2.90 -4.51 -16.88
N LEU A 157 -3.08 -4.22 -15.60
CA LEU A 157 -3.47 -5.21 -14.61
C LEU A 157 -4.90 -5.72 -14.87
N SER A 158 -5.82 -4.85 -15.27
CA SER A 158 -7.20 -5.27 -15.55
C SER A 158 -7.32 -6.17 -16.77
N ASN A 159 -6.32 -6.16 -17.65
CA ASN A 159 -6.28 -7.02 -18.83
C ASN A 159 -5.61 -8.38 -18.57
N THR A 160 -5.23 -8.65 -17.35
CA THR A 160 -4.66 -9.94 -16.91
C THR A 160 -5.67 -10.72 -16.06
#